data_2a5b1cb7d7c586018c6a203c268fac1e
#
_entry.id   2a5b1cb7d7c586018c6a203c268fac1e
#
_cell.length_a   1.000
_cell.length_b   1.000
_cell.length_c   1.000
_cell.angle_alpha   90.00
_cell.angle_beta   90.00
_cell.angle_gamma   90.00
#
_symmetry.space_group_name_H-M   'P 1'
#
loop_
_entity.id
_entity.type
_entity.pdbx_description
1 polymer ?
#
loop_
_entity_poly.entity_id
_entity_poly.type
_entity_poly.pdbx_seq_one_letter_code
_entity_poly.pdbx_strand_id
1 'polypeptide(L)'
;MERREALRLLGAAALPLIPRELYAVLRAARAEIDSGVALRTLSAQQNATVTRMAEMILPETDTPGAKSARVNEFIDLILTEWYNPEERARFLDGLANVDAISQKYFGKDFTECAEAEQDKMLAEFDQAMAAEAETLKSRPRAARMEPPEPTHNFFHTFKQLTLTGYFTSEVGAKQALHFQMIPGHYDGCVPFAPAERSK
;
A
#
# COMPACT_ATOMS: atom_id res chain seq x y z
N MET A 1 31.16 -23.18 26.21
CA MET A 1 29.85 -22.56 26.21
C MET A 1 29.86 -21.40 25.23
N GLU A 2 29.19 -21.53 24.10
CA GLU A 2 29.13 -20.49 23.06
C GLU A 2 28.26 -19.31 23.52
N ARG A 3 28.66 -18.08 23.18
CA ARG A 3 27.91 -16.86 23.57
C ARG A 3 26.41 -16.93 23.20
N ARG A 4 26.09 -17.63 22.11
CA ARG A 4 24.70 -17.89 21.68
C ARG A 4 23.93 -18.82 22.61
N GLU A 5 24.57 -19.81 23.19
CA GLU A 5 23.95 -20.72 24.17
C GLU A 5 23.68 -20.00 25.49
N ALA A 6 24.62 -19.16 25.94
CA ALA A 6 24.45 -18.36 27.13
C ALA A 6 23.26 -17.35 26.98
N LEU A 7 23.12 -16.72 25.81
CA LEU A 7 21.99 -15.84 25.53
C LEU A 7 20.65 -16.59 25.46
N ARG A 8 20.62 -17.80 24.92
CA ARG A 8 19.40 -18.65 24.90
C ARG A 8 19.01 -19.10 26.30
N LEU A 9 19.96 -19.46 27.13
CA LEU A 9 19.73 -19.87 28.52
C LEU A 9 19.27 -18.67 29.37
N LEU A 10 19.84 -17.47 29.18
CA LEU A 10 19.40 -16.25 29.84
C LEU A 10 17.98 -15.85 29.39
N GLY A 11 17.65 -15.97 28.10
CA GLY A 11 16.31 -15.72 27.59
C GLY A 11 15.29 -16.71 28.16
N ALA A 12 15.63 -18.00 28.25
CA ALA A 12 14.75 -19.02 28.83
C ALA A 12 14.57 -18.87 30.34
N ALA A 13 15.60 -18.40 31.05
CA ALA A 13 15.53 -18.15 32.50
C ALA A 13 14.78 -16.87 32.86
N ALA A 14 14.68 -15.89 31.94
CA ALA A 14 13.94 -14.66 32.17
C ALA A 14 12.40 -14.82 31.98
N LEU A 15 11.95 -15.81 31.21
CA LEU A 15 10.54 -16.05 30.93
C LEU A 15 9.66 -16.25 32.18
N PRO A 16 10.08 -17.00 33.23
CA PRO A 16 9.27 -17.15 34.43
C PRO A 16 9.25 -15.93 35.36
N LEU A 17 10.09 -14.89 35.08
CA LEU A 17 10.13 -13.65 35.85
C LEU A 17 9.18 -12.58 35.30
N ILE A 18 8.59 -12.81 34.12
CA ILE A 18 7.59 -11.90 33.55
C ILE A 18 6.24 -12.15 34.26
N PRO A 19 5.66 -11.11 34.91
CA PRO A 19 4.34 -11.23 35.52
C PRO A 19 3.31 -11.70 34.47
N ARG A 20 2.41 -12.60 34.90
CA ARG A 20 1.35 -13.11 34.01
C ARG A 20 0.54 -12.01 33.37
N GLU A 21 0.33 -10.92 34.09
CA GLU A 21 -0.38 -9.72 33.65
C GLU A 21 0.37 -9.06 32.47
N LEU A 22 1.69 -8.92 32.56
CA LEU A 22 2.50 -8.35 31.48
C LEU A 22 2.51 -9.25 30.25
N TYR A 23 2.56 -10.56 30.43
CA TYR A 23 2.44 -11.50 29.33
C TYR A 23 1.08 -11.44 28.63
N ALA A 24 0.00 -11.27 29.40
CA ALA A 24 -1.34 -11.06 28.86
C ALA A 24 -1.46 -9.76 28.07
N VAL A 25 -0.89 -8.66 28.57
CA VAL A 25 -0.85 -7.36 27.88
C VAL A 25 -0.04 -7.44 26.59
N LEU A 26 1.14 -8.07 26.63
CA LEU A 26 1.98 -8.26 25.43
C LEU A 26 1.29 -9.14 24.38
N ARG A 27 0.57 -10.18 24.82
CA ARG A 27 -0.20 -11.04 23.94
C ARG A 27 -1.41 -10.33 23.33
N ALA A 28 -2.10 -9.52 24.12
CA ALA A 28 -3.22 -8.69 23.66
C ALA A 28 -2.73 -7.64 22.64
N ALA A 29 -1.66 -6.91 22.96
CA ALA A 29 -1.03 -5.97 22.05
C ALA A 29 -0.55 -6.64 20.76
N ARG A 30 0.01 -7.86 20.84
CA ARG A 30 0.38 -8.64 19.67
C ARG A 30 -0.83 -9.05 18.83
N ALA A 31 -1.90 -9.51 19.48
CA ALA A 31 -3.15 -9.86 18.79
C ALA A 31 -3.81 -8.63 18.13
N GLU A 32 -3.70 -7.46 18.75
CA GLU A 32 -4.17 -6.20 18.20
C GLU A 32 -3.34 -5.77 16.96
N ILE A 33 -2.02 -5.94 17.01
CA ILE A 33 -1.13 -5.74 15.86
C ILE A 33 -1.42 -6.77 14.75
N ASP A 34 -1.61 -8.03 15.10
CA ASP A 34 -1.87 -9.12 14.15
C ASP A 34 -3.31 -9.07 13.58
N SER A 35 -4.28 -8.48 14.29
CA SER A 35 -5.67 -8.30 13.82
C SER A 35 -5.84 -7.13 12.83
N GLY A 36 -4.78 -6.37 12.61
CA GLY A 36 -4.81 -5.17 11.79
C GLY A 36 -5.12 -3.91 12.59
N VAL A 37 -4.56 -2.80 12.17
CA VAL A 37 -4.89 -1.49 12.74
C VAL A 37 -6.36 -1.21 12.44
N ALA A 38 -7.15 -0.89 13.48
CA ALA A 38 -8.52 -0.47 13.27
C ALA A 38 -8.54 0.75 12.34
N LEU A 39 -9.25 0.64 11.23
CA LEU A 39 -9.41 1.74 10.28
C LEU A 39 -10.11 2.90 10.97
N ARG A 40 -9.59 4.11 10.74
CA ARG A 40 -10.09 5.32 11.40
C ARG A 40 -10.83 6.27 10.47
N THR A 41 -10.49 6.27 9.21
CA THR A 41 -11.06 7.14 8.18
C THR A 41 -11.95 6.38 7.21
N LEU A 42 -11.51 5.21 6.74
CA LEU A 42 -12.24 4.41 5.77
C LEU A 42 -13.36 3.60 6.44
N SER A 43 -14.57 3.68 5.90
CA SER A 43 -15.65 2.75 6.25
C SER A 43 -15.34 1.33 5.76
N ALA A 44 -16.06 0.33 6.24
CA ALA A 44 -15.89 -1.06 5.81
C ALA A 44 -16.06 -1.23 4.28
N GLN A 45 -17.04 -0.56 3.69
CA GLN A 45 -17.28 -0.57 2.23
C GLN A 45 -16.12 0.10 1.49
N GLN A 46 -15.71 1.29 1.90
CA GLN A 46 -14.59 2.01 1.30
C GLN A 46 -13.30 1.22 1.39
N ASN A 47 -13.04 0.58 2.52
CA ASN A 47 -11.88 -0.29 2.68
C ASN A 47 -11.91 -1.50 1.73
N ALA A 48 -13.07 -2.11 1.53
CA ALA A 48 -13.22 -3.21 0.57
C ALA A 48 -12.91 -2.75 -0.86
N THR A 49 -13.43 -1.58 -1.28
CA THR A 49 -13.16 -0.96 -2.58
C THR A 49 -11.66 -0.64 -2.74
N VAL A 50 -11.04 0.02 -1.74
CA VAL A 50 -9.60 0.32 -1.73
C VAL A 50 -8.76 -0.96 -1.84
N THR A 51 -9.08 -1.97 -1.04
CA THR A 51 -8.35 -3.25 -1.04
C THR A 51 -8.43 -3.94 -2.42
N ARG A 52 -9.62 -3.96 -3.02
CA ARG A 52 -9.82 -4.58 -4.34
C ARG A 52 -9.09 -3.82 -5.43
N MET A 53 -9.23 -2.50 -5.48
CA MET A 53 -8.55 -1.66 -6.47
C MET A 53 -7.03 -1.75 -6.34
N ALA A 54 -6.50 -1.73 -5.12
CA ALA A 54 -5.06 -1.85 -4.88
C ALA A 54 -4.52 -3.20 -5.35
N GLU A 55 -5.23 -4.29 -5.08
CA GLU A 55 -4.87 -5.64 -5.53
C GLU A 55 -4.93 -5.79 -7.05
N MET A 56 -5.83 -5.06 -7.74
CA MET A 56 -5.87 -5.04 -9.21
C MET A 56 -4.69 -4.24 -9.82
N ILE A 57 -4.16 -3.24 -9.11
CA ILE A 57 -2.97 -2.50 -9.55
C ILE A 57 -1.69 -3.31 -9.32
N LEU A 58 -1.58 -3.96 -8.17
CA LEU A 58 -0.44 -4.81 -7.78
C LEU A 58 -0.95 -6.18 -7.33
N PRO A 59 -1.26 -7.07 -8.28
CA PRO A 59 -1.80 -8.38 -7.97
C PRO A 59 -0.75 -9.30 -7.36
N GLU A 60 -1.21 -10.28 -6.60
CA GLU A 60 -0.39 -11.39 -6.16
C GLU A 60 -0.01 -12.26 -7.37
N THR A 61 1.30 -12.48 -7.55
CA THR A 61 1.88 -13.28 -8.62
C THR A 61 2.95 -14.22 -8.04
N ASP A 62 4.18 -14.13 -8.52
CA ASP A 62 5.38 -14.71 -7.90
C ASP A 62 5.86 -13.87 -6.69
N THR A 63 5.32 -12.66 -6.55
CA THR A 63 5.48 -11.79 -5.39
C THR A 63 4.13 -11.50 -4.73
N PRO A 64 4.08 -11.27 -3.42
CA PRO A 64 2.85 -10.89 -2.73
C PRO A 64 2.22 -9.63 -3.30
N GLY A 65 0.88 -9.59 -3.38
CA GLY A 65 0.13 -8.43 -3.86
C GLY A 65 -0.07 -7.32 -2.84
N ALA A 66 -0.78 -6.27 -3.25
CA ALA A 66 -1.07 -5.10 -2.42
C ALA A 66 -1.89 -5.44 -1.15
N LYS A 67 -2.78 -6.43 -1.24
CA LYS A 67 -3.54 -6.93 -0.11
C LYS A 67 -2.64 -7.57 0.95
N SER A 68 -1.70 -8.41 0.54
CA SER A 68 -0.72 -9.05 1.42
C SER A 68 0.21 -8.02 2.07
N ALA A 69 0.49 -6.92 1.39
CA ALA A 69 1.28 -5.79 1.89
C ALA A 69 0.45 -4.82 2.78
N ARG A 70 -0.86 -5.08 2.99
CA ARG A 70 -1.77 -4.25 3.81
C ARG A 70 -1.81 -2.79 3.36
N VAL A 71 -1.79 -2.54 2.04
CA VAL A 71 -1.77 -1.19 1.45
C VAL A 71 -3.00 -0.38 1.84
N ASN A 72 -4.15 -1.01 2.03
CA ASN A 72 -5.38 -0.37 2.51
C ASN A 72 -5.20 0.31 3.88
N GLU A 73 -4.46 -0.31 4.79
CA GLU A 73 -4.18 0.25 6.11
C GLU A 73 -3.20 1.42 6.04
N PHE A 74 -2.21 1.32 5.15
CA PHE A 74 -1.31 2.44 4.85
C PHE A 74 -2.09 3.64 4.30
N ILE A 75 -3.03 3.42 3.37
CA ILE A 75 -3.87 4.48 2.82
C ILE A 75 -4.73 5.11 3.93
N ASP A 76 -5.38 4.30 4.78
CA ASP A 76 -6.17 4.80 5.91
C ASP A 76 -5.32 5.66 6.86
N LEU A 77 -4.10 5.23 7.15
CA LEU A 77 -3.15 5.97 7.98
C LEU A 77 -2.80 7.34 7.36
N ILE A 78 -2.47 7.38 6.07
CA ILE A 78 -2.15 8.63 5.36
C ILE A 78 -3.35 9.57 5.36
N LEU A 79 -4.54 9.08 5.07
CA LEU A 79 -5.78 9.88 5.11
C LEU A 79 -6.07 10.44 6.51
N THR A 80 -5.70 9.70 7.55
CA THR A 80 -5.98 10.08 8.94
C THR A 80 -4.96 11.09 9.48
N GLU A 81 -3.66 10.83 9.27
CA GLU A 81 -2.58 11.54 9.97
C GLU A 81 -1.91 12.63 9.11
N TRP A 82 -1.89 12.47 7.78
CA TRP A 82 -1.10 13.33 6.91
C TRP A 82 -1.93 14.25 6.04
N TYR A 83 -3.10 13.81 5.58
CA TYR A 83 -3.96 14.63 4.73
C TYR A 83 -4.71 15.68 5.54
N ASN A 84 -4.73 16.91 5.02
CA ASN A 84 -5.61 17.94 5.54
C ASN A 84 -7.09 17.59 5.23
N PRO A 85 -8.07 18.26 5.89
CA PRO A 85 -9.48 17.93 5.70
C PRO A 85 -9.96 18.02 4.25
N GLU A 86 -9.42 18.95 3.47
CA GLU A 86 -9.80 19.14 2.07
C GLU A 86 -9.25 18.04 1.15
N GLU A 87 -7.99 17.66 1.36
CA GLU A 87 -7.36 16.55 0.63
C GLU A 87 -8.04 15.22 0.93
N ARG A 88 -8.35 14.98 2.21
CA ARG A 88 -9.09 13.81 2.65
C ARG A 88 -10.48 13.75 2.03
N ALA A 89 -11.22 14.86 2.06
CA ALA A 89 -12.55 14.94 1.45
C ALA A 89 -12.49 14.63 -0.05
N ARG A 90 -11.55 15.22 -0.79
CA ARG A 90 -11.35 14.95 -2.23
C ARG A 90 -11.05 13.46 -2.51
N PHE A 91 -10.25 12.84 -1.67
CA PHE A 91 -9.97 11.41 -1.83
C PHE A 91 -11.22 10.56 -1.60
N LEU A 92 -11.97 10.83 -0.53
CA LEU A 92 -13.21 10.09 -0.20
C LEU A 92 -14.31 10.33 -1.25
N ASP A 93 -14.43 11.55 -1.77
CA ASP A 93 -15.36 11.88 -2.86
C ASP A 93 -14.96 11.12 -4.16
N GLY A 94 -13.67 11.05 -4.46
CA GLY A 94 -13.16 10.25 -5.57
C GLY A 94 -13.48 8.77 -5.42
N LEU A 95 -13.35 8.23 -4.21
CA LEU A 95 -13.68 6.84 -3.92
C LEU A 95 -15.21 6.60 -4.01
N ALA A 96 -16.04 7.51 -3.52
CA ALA A 96 -17.48 7.44 -3.66
C ALA A 96 -17.91 7.50 -5.14
N ASN A 97 -17.17 8.26 -5.96
CA ASN A 97 -17.42 8.33 -7.41
C ASN A 97 -17.15 7.01 -8.13
N VAL A 98 -16.22 6.19 -7.64
CA VAL A 98 -15.99 4.82 -8.16
C VAL A 98 -17.26 3.98 -8.03
N ASP A 99 -17.86 3.94 -6.85
CA ASP A 99 -19.10 3.20 -6.61
C ASP A 99 -20.27 3.82 -7.40
N ALA A 100 -20.37 5.16 -7.50
CA ALA A 100 -21.40 5.83 -8.30
C ALA A 100 -21.31 5.50 -9.79
N ILE A 101 -20.11 5.44 -10.35
CA ILE A 101 -19.86 5.02 -11.74
C ILE A 101 -20.25 3.55 -11.92
N SER A 102 -19.84 2.69 -10.97
CA SER A 102 -20.17 1.26 -10.98
C SER A 102 -21.69 1.04 -10.97
N GLN A 103 -22.39 1.72 -10.08
CA GLN A 103 -23.86 1.67 -10.01
C GLN A 103 -24.50 2.14 -11.32
N LYS A 104 -23.97 3.20 -11.93
CA LYS A 104 -24.51 3.75 -13.20
C LYS A 104 -24.37 2.77 -14.37
N TYR A 105 -23.23 2.09 -14.48
CA TYR A 105 -22.94 1.21 -15.63
C TYR A 105 -23.39 -0.23 -15.42
N PHE A 106 -23.32 -0.73 -14.20
CA PHE A 106 -23.53 -2.15 -13.89
C PHE A 106 -24.66 -2.39 -12.87
N GLY A 107 -25.20 -1.36 -12.23
CA GLY A 107 -26.25 -1.49 -11.21
C GLY A 107 -25.80 -2.15 -9.90
N LYS A 108 -24.50 -2.14 -9.61
CA LYS A 108 -23.88 -2.79 -8.44
C LYS A 108 -22.74 -1.94 -7.92
N ASP A 109 -22.37 -2.15 -6.65
CA ASP A 109 -21.17 -1.55 -6.08
C ASP A 109 -19.91 -2.15 -6.74
N PHE A 110 -18.81 -1.40 -6.76
CA PHE A 110 -17.58 -1.82 -7.43
C PHE A 110 -17.11 -3.20 -7.00
N THR A 111 -17.18 -3.49 -5.70
CA THR A 111 -16.75 -4.78 -5.14
C THR A 111 -17.64 -5.98 -5.54
N GLU A 112 -18.89 -5.70 -5.96
CA GLU A 112 -19.85 -6.72 -6.40
C GLU A 112 -19.80 -6.98 -7.92
N CYS A 113 -19.10 -6.12 -8.66
CA CYS A 113 -18.92 -6.25 -10.09
C CYS A 113 -18.06 -7.46 -10.45
N ALA A 114 -18.30 -8.02 -11.63
CA ALA A 114 -17.42 -9.05 -12.18
C ALA A 114 -16.02 -8.47 -12.45
N GLU A 115 -15.00 -9.30 -12.39
CA GLU A 115 -13.61 -8.89 -12.59
C GLU A 115 -13.39 -8.13 -13.90
N ALA A 116 -13.97 -8.60 -15.01
CA ALA A 116 -13.89 -7.93 -16.31
C ALA A 116 -14.55 -6.52 -16.32
N GLU A 117 -15.59 -6.32 -15.50
CA GLU A 117 -16.25 -5.01 -15.33
C GLU A 117 -15.36 -4.06 -14.52
N GLN A 118 -14.73 -4.56 -13.46
CA GLN A 118 -13.78 -3.83 -12.64
C GLN A 118 -12.54 -3.44 -13.46
N ASP A 119 -11.97 -4.37 -14.24
CA ASP A 119 -10.83 -4.13 -15.13
C ASP A 119 -11.14 -3.01 -16.15
N LYS A 120 -12.32 -3.05 -16.74
CA LYS A 120 -12.77 -2.03 -17.68
C LYS A 120 -12.81 -0.65 -17.02
N MET A 121 -13.37 -0.56 -15.81
CA MET A 121 -13.41 0.72 -15.07
C MET A 121 -12.03 1.24 -14.73
N LEU A 122 -11.13 0.39 -14.24
CA LEU A 122 -9.76 0.79 -13.92
C LEU A 122 -8.99 1.23 -15.17
N ALA A 123 -9.19 0.55 -16.29
CA ALA A 123 -8.60 0.94 -17.57
C ALA A 123 -9.10 2.32 -18.05
N GLU A 124 -10.38 2.64 -17.87
CA GLU A 124 -10.93 3.95 -18.18
C GLU A 124 -10.32 5.04 -17.27
N PHE A 125 -10.15 4.78 -15.97
CA PHE A 125 -9.48 5.69 -15.05
C PHE A 125 -8.00 5.92 -15.40
N ASP A 126 -7.29 4.87 -15.81
CA ASP A 126 -5.89 4.95 -16.23
C ASP A 126 -5.74 5.76 -17.52
N GLN A 127 -6.64 5.58 -18.49
CA GLN A 127 -6.68 6.38 -19.72
C GLN A 127 -6.97 7.86 -19.44
N ALA A 128 -7.92 8.16 -18.55
CA ALA A 128 -8.24 9.54 -18.17
C ALA A 128 -7.02 10.20 -17.47
N MET A 129 -6.34 9.47 -16.60
CA MET A 129 -5.11 9.93 -15.94
C MET A 129 -3.98 10.18 -16.96
N ALA A 130 -3.80 9.29 -17.93
CA ALA A 130 -2.78 9.45 -18.98
C ALA A 130 -3.05 10.66 -19.88
N ALA A 131 -4.31 10.90 -20.24
CA ALA A 131 -4.73 12.06 -21.01
C ALA A 131 -4.46 13.39 -20.27
N GLU A 132 -4.74 13.44 -18.97
CA GLU A 132 -4.43 14.60 -18.13
C GLU A 132 -2.92 14.84 -18.05
N ALA A 133 -2.11 13.78 -17.84
CA ALA A 133 -0.66 13.87 -17.80
C ALA A 133 -0.07 14.38 -19.11
N GLU A 134 -0.63 14.00 -20.26
CA GLU A 134 -0.19 14.50 -21.58
C GLU A 134 -0.54 15.99 -21.76
N THR A 135 -1.69 16.39 -21.28
CA THR A 135 -2.09 17.81 -21.26
C THR A 135 -1.12 18.66 -20.44
N LEU A 136 -0.68 18.14 -19.28
CA LEU A 136 0.30 18.82 -18.43
C LEU A 136 1.68 18.90 -19.09
N LYS A 137 2.13 17.86 -19.82
CA LYS A 137 3.39 17.86 -20.56
C LYS A 137 3.41 18.85 -21.71
N SER A 138 2.26 19.10 -22.34
CA SER A 138 2.13 20.05 -23.46
C SER A 138 2.18 21.51 -23.03
N ARG A 139 2.13 21.81 -21.72
CA ARG A 139 2.24 23.19 -21.21
C ARG A 139 3.57 23.84 -21.58
N PRO A 140 3.60 25.15 -21.91
CA PRO A 140 4.82 25.88 -22.20
C PRO A 140 5.88 25.74 -21.10
N ARG A 141 7.17 25.72 -21.49
CA ARG A 141 8.30 25.52 -20.55
C ARG A 141 8.28 26.53 -19.36
N ALA A 142 7.86 27.78 -19.60
CA ALA A 142 7.72 28.80 -18.55
C ALA A 142 6.69 28.40 -17.48
N ALA A 143 5.57 27.81 -17.90
CA ALA A 143 4.53 27.33 -16.98
C ALA A 143 4.91 26.00 -16.26
N ARG A 144 5.97 25.32 -16.73
CA ARG A 144 6.50 24.12 -16.04
C ARG A 144 7.47 24.45 -14.88
N MET A 145 7.93 25.69 -14.78
CA MET A 145 8.79 26.14 -13.69
C MET A 145 7.98 26.55 -12.43
N GLU A 146 6.69 26.76 -12.57
CA GLU A 146 5.80 26.85 -11.41
C GLU A 146 5.61 25.44 -10.84
N PRO A 147 5.59 25.29 -9.49
CA PRO A 147 5.30 23.99 -8.89
C PRO A 147 3.99 23.47 -9.52
N PRO A 148 3.95 22.23 -10.02
CA PRO A 148 2.73 21.69 -10.60
C PRO A 148 1.63 21.78 -9.55
N GLU A 149 0.48 22.36 -9.94
CA GLU A 149 -0.69 22.23 -9.10
C GLU A 149 -0.91 20.75 -8.80
N PRO A 150 -1.25 20.41 -7.56
CA PRO A 150 -1.48 19.02 -7.20
C PRO A 150 -2.52 18.44 -8.16
N THR A 151 -2.17 17.34 -8.82
CA THR A 151 -3.08 16.67 -9.74
C THR A 151 -4.36 16.33 -8.98
N HIS A 152 -5.49 16.87 -9.44
CA HIS A 152 -6.79 16.63 -8.81
C HIS A 152 -7.38 15.27 -9.20
N ASN A 153 -6.68 14.50 -10.02
CA ASN A 153 -7.13 13.19 -10.45
C ASN A 153 -7.03 12.18 -9.30
N PHE A 154 -8.19 11.72 -8.85
CA PHE A 154 -8.29 10.72 -7.78
C PHE A 154 -7.47 9.47 -8.07
N PHE A 155 -7.56 8.92 -9.29
CA PHE A 155 -6.89 7.66 -9.64
C PHE A 155 -5.36 7.79 -9.64
N HIS A 156 -4.84 8.96 -10.04
CA HIS A 156 -3.41 9.26 -9.93
C HIS A 156 -2.95 9.21 -8.46
N THR A 157 -3.67 9.89 -7.57
CA THR A 157 -3.38 9.91 -6.13
C THR A 157 -3.49 8.50 -5.54
N PHE A 158 -4.55 7.77 -5.89
CA PHE A 158 -4.77 6.40 -5.45
C PHE A 158 -3.63 5.47 -5.87
N LYS A 159 -3.25 5.50 -7.15
CA LYS A 159 -2.15 4.70 -7.72
C LYS A 159 -0.82 5.02 -7.03
N GLN A 160 -0.54 6.31 -6.81
CA GLN A 160 0.67 6.75 -6.10
C GLN A 160 0.71 6.24 -4.66
N LEU A 161 -0.39 6.35 -3.91
CA LEU A 161 -0.47 5.81 -2.55
C LEU A 161 -0.33 4.29 -2.51
N THR A 162 -0.93 3.59 -3.48
CA THR A 162 -0.80 2.14 -3.62
C THR A 162 0.65 1.72 -3.84
N LEU A 163 1.34 2.33 -4.80
CA LEU A 163 2.75 2.05 -5.07
C LEU A 163 3.64 2.40 -3.87
N THR A 164 3.41 3.56 -3.26
CA THR A 164 4.19 3.97 -2.08
C THR A 164 3.97 3.00 -0.93
N GLY A 165 2.73 2.69 -0.58
CA GLY A 165 2.41 1.75 0.50
C GLY A 165 2.99 0.36 0.26
N TYR A 166 2.96 -0.13 -0.98
CA TYR A 166 3.51 -1.42 -1.33
C TYR A 166 5.05 -1.45 -1.19
N PHE A 167 5.76 -0.56 -1.88
CA PHE A 167 7.22 -0.60 -1.92
C PHE A 167 7.90 -0.13 -0.62
N THR A 168 7.19 0.56 0.25
CA THR A 168 7.67 0.90 1.60
C THR A 168 7.25 -0.14 2.65
N SER A 169 6.39 -1.09 2.31
CA SER A 169 6.04 -2.20 3.20
C SER A 169 7.21 -3.17 3.35
N GLU A 170 7.21 -3.93 4.46
CA GLU A 170 8.20 -4.99 4.66
C GLU A 170 8.15 -6.04 3.55
N VAL A 171 6.95 -6.39 3.11
CA VAL A 171 6.70 -7.37 2.07
C VAL A 171 7.27 -6.89 0.73
N GLY A 172 6.89 -5.69 0.28
CA GLY A 172 7.38 -5.11 -0.96
C GLY A 172 8.89 -4.88 -0.96
N ALA A 173 9.44 -4.34 0.14
CA ALA A 173 10.86 -4.09 0.26
C ALA A 173 11.68 -5.39 0.20
N LYS A 174 11.29 -6.42 0.94
CA LYS A 174 12.07 -7.66 1.03
C LYS A 174 11.86 -8.60 -0.14
N GLN A 175 10.62 -8.76 -0.62
CA GLN A 175 10.28 -9.79 -1.59
C GLN A 175 10.26 -9.29 -3.03
N ALA A 176 9.79 -8.05 -3.27
CA ALA A 176 9.78 -7.47 -4.61
C ALA A 176 11.06 -6.72 -4.95
N LEU A 177 11.60 -5.91 -4.02
CA LEU A 177 12.80 -5.12 -4.26
C LEU A 177 14.10 -5.82 -3.84
N HIS A 178 14.04 -6.93 -3.09
CA HIS A 178 15.20 -7.58 -2.49
C HIS A 178 16.11 -6.62 -1.71
N PHE A 179 15.47 -5.64 -1.04
CA PHE A 179 16.15 -4.55 -0.36
C PHE A 179 17.04 -5.07 0.78
N GLN A 180 18.29 -4.65 0.78
CA GLN A 180 19.25 -4.89 1.85
C GLN A 180 19.62 -3.58 2.53
N MET A 181 19.30 -3.45 3.82
CA MET A 181 19.56 -2.24 4.60
C MET A 181 21.06 -1.91 4.67
N ILE A 182 21.91 -2.91 4.75
CA ILE A 182 23.38 -2.79 4.75
C ILE A 182 23.92 -3.74 3.68
N PRO A 183 24.20 -3.24 2.47
CA PRO A 183 24.64 -4.09 1.36
C PRO A 183 26.10 -4.62 1.47
N GLY A 184 26.76 -4.38 2.59
CA GLY A 184 28.12 -4.87 2.85
C GLY A 184 29.18 -4.11 2.05
N HIS A 185 29.52 -4.59 0.88
CA HIS A 185 30.50 -3.98 -0.01
C HIS A 185 29.83 -3.27 -1.19
N TYR A 186 30.27 -2.03 -1.47
CA TYR A 186 29.84 -1.34 -2.69
C TYR A 186 30.77 -1.69 -3.84
N ASP A 187 30.22 -2.30 -4.88
CA ASP A 187 30.91 -2.57 -6.13
C ASP A 187 30.15 -1.89 -7.30
N GLY A 188 30.68 -0.81 -7.80
CA GLY A 188 30.05 -0.02 -8.84
C GLY A 188 30.10 -0.64 -10.24
N CYS A 189 30.87 -1.72 -10.42
CA CYS A 189 31.09 -2.37 -11.70
C CYS A 189 30.67 -3.84 -11.72
N VAL A 190 29.75 -4.24 -10.84
CA VAL A 190 29.21 -5.62 -10.84
C VAL A 190 28.52 -5.89 -12.18
N PRO A 191 28.84 -6.98 -12.88
CA PRO A 191 28.09 -7.39 -14.07
C PRO A 191 26.61 -7.57 -13.69
N PHE A 192 25.70 -7.03 -14.52
CA PHE A 192 24.27 -7.24 -14.33
C PHE A 192 23.96 -8.72 -14.53
N ALA A 193 23.75 -9.41 -13.43
CA ALA A 193 23.16 -10.75 -13.45
C ALA A 193 21.64 -10.57 -13.31
N PRO A 194 20.82 -11.01 -14.30
CA PRO A 194 19.37 -11.02 -14.09
C PRO A 194 19.08 -11.82 -12.84
N ALA A 195 18.25 -11.27 -11.94
CA ALA A 195 17.86 -11.94 -10.72
C ALA A 195 17.33 -13.35 -11.08
N GLU A 196 17.96 -14.39 -10.54
CA GLU A 196 17.44 -15.74 -10.69
C GLU A 196 16.04 -15.75 -10.08
N ARG A 197 15.02 -15.91 -10.94
CA ARG A 197 13.66 -16.13 -10.46
C ARG A 197 13.70 -17.43 -9.67
N SER A 198 13.62 -17.32 -8.36
CA SER A 198 13.47 -18.51 -7.51
C SER A 198 12.16 -19.19 -7.92
N LYS A 199 12.33 -20.43 -8.45
CA LYS A 199 11.21 -21.30 -8.80
C LYS A 199 10.53 -21.78 -7.54
#